data_dc7a5f3ce41f25ab5994a07d09855364
#
_entry.id   dc7a5f3ce41f25ab5994a07d09855364
#
_cell.length_a   1.000
_cell.length_b   1.000
_cell.length_c   1.000
_cell.angle_alpha   90.00
_cell.angle_beta   90.00
_cell.angle_gamma   90.00
#
_symmetry.space_group_name_H-M   'P 1'
#
loop_
_entity.id
_entity.type
_entity.pdbx_description
1 polymer ?
#
loop_
_entity_poly.entity_id
_entity_poly.type
_entity_poly.pdbx_seq_one_letter_code
_entity_poly.pdbx_strand_id
1 'polypeptide(L)' 'MYKKLKEIGKETIDETMILQYKDKEGNEIAYKWIPKDPANSDYYDYLEWAKTNTIEEAD' A
#
# COMPACT_ATOMS: atom_id res chain seq x y z
N MET A 1 8.14 -1.00 -1.22
CA MET A 1 7.23 0.00 -1.69
C MET A 1 5.80 -0.37 -1.35
N TYR A 2 4.89 -0.50 -2.30
CA TYR A 2 3.49 -0.74 -1.97
C TYR A 2 2.93 -1.91 -2.75
N LYS A 3 2.06 -2.68 -2.10
CA LYS A 3 1.35 -3.82 -2.70
C LYS A 3 -0.13 -3.72 -2.41
N LYS A 4 -0.94 -4.27 -3.32
CA LYS A 4 -2.35 -4.52 -3.04
C LYS A 4 -2.46 -5.66 -2.02
N LEU A 5 -3.53 -5.65 -1.23
CA LEU A 5 -3.82 -6.69 -0.25
C LEU A 5 -5.01 -7.52 -0.72
N LYS A 6 -4.96 -8.82 -0.44
CA LYS A 6 -6.14 -9.68 -0.58
C LYS A 6 -6.97 -9.63 0.68
N GLU A 7 -8.27 -9.74 0.53
CA GLU A 7 -9.17 -9.89 1.68
C GLU A 7 -8.87 -11.22 2.39
N ILE A 8 -8.98 -11.20 3.72
CA ILE A 8 -8.67 -12.39 4.53
C ILE A 8 -9.57 -13.55 4.12
N GLY A 9 -8.94 -14.68 3.73
CA GLY A 9 -9.64 -15.87 3.32
C GLY A 9 -10.29 -15.81 1.95
N LYS A 10 -9.98 -14.80 1.14
CA LYS A 10 -10.56 -14.60 -0.19
C LYS A 10 -9.48 -14.38 -1.24
N GLU A 11 -9.82 -14.60 -2.51
CA GLU A 11 -8.95 -14.29 -3.64
C GLU A 11 -9.14 -12.85 -4.13
N THR A 12 -10.15 -12.14 -3.63
CA THR A 12 -10.45 -10.78 -4.05
C THR A 12 -9.55 -9.77 -3.35
N ILE A 13 -9.29 -8.63 -4.01
CA ILE A 13 -8.46 -7.57 -3.48
C ILE A 13 -9.24 -6.73 -2.47
N ASP A 14 -8.60 -6.43 -1.33
CA ASP A 14 -9.16 -5.46 -0.37
C ASP A 14 -8.86 -4.07 -0.89
N GLU A 15 -9.89 -3.39 -1.37
CA GLU A 15 -9.77 -2.05 -1.96
C GLU A 15 -9.73 -0.93 -0.91
N THR A 16 -9.85 -1.27 0.37
CA THR A 16 -9.85 -0.28 1.46
C THR A 16 -8.48 -0.06 2.09
N MET A 17 -7.50 -0.92 1.77
CA MET A 17 -6.18 -0.90 2.37
C MET A 17 -5.10 -1.12 1.33
N ILE A 18 -3.89 -0.64 1.65
CA ILE A 18 -2.68 -0.96 0.89
C ILE A 18 -1.59 -1.38 1.86
N LEU A 19 -0.62 -2.15 1.37
CA LEU A 19 0.51 -2.62 2.17
C LEU A 19 1.78 -1.90 1.75
N GLN A 20 2.49 -1.33 2.72
CA GLN A 20 3.83 -0.78 2.50
C GLN A 20 4.86 -1.73 3.10
N TYR A 21 5.83 -2.16 2.31
CA TYR A 21 6.88 -3.08 2.75
C TYR A 21 8.30 -2.50 2.61
N LYS A 22 8.44 -1.34 1.98
CA LYS A 22 9.70 -0.58 1.91
C LYS A 22 9.39 0.90 2.01
N ASP A 23 10.34 1.65 2.58
CA ASP A 23 10.22 3.11 2.66
C ASP A 23 10.56 3.78 1.31
N LYS A 24 10.56 5.10 1.29
CA LYS A 24 10.85 5.88 0.08
C LYS A 24 12.27 5.69 -0.44
N GLU A 25 13.18 5.27 0.42
CA GLU A 25 14.58 5.07 0.10
C GLU A 25 14.90 3.64 -0.30
N GLY A 26 13.89 2.78 -0.29
CA GLY A 26 14.04 1.37 -0.66
C GLY A 26 14.46 0.46 0.48
N ASN A 27 14.52 0.95 1.71
CA ASN A 27 14.85 0.15 2.87
C ASN A 27 13.66 -0.70 3.31
N GLU A 28 13.90 -1.93 3.69
CA GLU A 28 12.85 -2.79 4.23
C GLU A 28 12.37 -2.27 5.57
N ILE A 29 11.06 -2.24 5.76
CA ILE A 29 10.42 -1.84 7.00
C ILE A 29 9.46 -2.95 7.45
N ALA A 30 9.02 -2.91 8.71
CA ALA A 30 7.92 -3.75 9.14
C ALA A 30 6.69 -3.46 8.28
N TYR A 31 5.92 -4.48 7.93
CA TYR A 31 4.73 -4.29 7.12
C TYR A 31 3.79 -3.27 7.73
N LYS A 32 3.33 -2.34 6.92
CA LYS A 32 2.44 -1.27 7.35
C LYS A 32 1.16 -1.32 6.51
N TRP A 33 0.05 -1.51 7.18
CA TRP A 33 -1.27 -1.50 6.55
C TRP A 33 -1.80 -0.08 6.56
N ILE A 34 -2.05 0.47 5.37
CA ILE A 34 -2.46 1.87 5.21
C ILE A 34 -3.89 1.91 4.72
N PRO A 35 -4.82 2.47 5.51
CA PRO A 35 -6.20 2.64 5.05
C PRO A 35 -6.27 3.71 3.97
N LYS A 36 -7.13 3.53 2.99
CA LYS A 36 -7.36 4.50 1.92
C LYS A 36 -8.26 5.63 2.41
N ASP A 37 -7.78 6.35 3.41
CA ASP A 37 -8.49 7.46 4.03
C ASP A 37 -7.77 8.77 3.67
N PRO A 38 -8.43 9.74 3.02
CA PRO A 38 -7.79 11.02 2.67
C PRO A 38 -7.20 11.78 3.85
N ALA A 39 -7.66 11.51 5.07
CA ALA A 39 -7.10 12.11 6.28
C ALA A 39 -5.83 11.42 6.77
N ASN A 40 -5.45 10.29 6.19
CA ASN A 40 -4.27 9.52 6.61
C ASN A 40 -3.03 10.01 5.84
N SER A 41 -1.99 10.47 6.56
CA SER A 41 -0.79 11.00 5.93
C SER A 41 -0.01 9.94 5.15
N ASP A 42 -0.01 8.69 5.60
CA ASP A 42 0.66 7.60 4.88
C ASP A 42 -0.04 7.32 3.54
N TYR A 43 -1.35 7.46 3.50
CA TYR A 43 -2.09 7.32 2.25
C TYR A 43 -1.75 8.46 1.29
N TYR A 44 -1.58 9.68 1.79
CA TYR A 44 -1.12 10.80 0.97
C TYR A 44 0.25 10.55 0.36
N ASP A 45 1.18 10.02 1.16
CA ASP A 45 2.50 9.65 0.65
C ASP A 45 2.40 8.61 -0.46
N TYR A 46 1.51 7.63 -0.30
CA TYR A 46 1.24 6.65 -1.35
C TYR A 46 0.71 7.33 -2.63
N LEU A 47 -0.23 8.25 -2.50
CA LEU A 47 -0.81 8.95 -3.67
C LEU A 47 0.24 9.72 -4.45
N GLU A 48 1.18 10.37 -3.78
CA GLU A 48 2.28 11.05 -4.44
C GLU A 48 3.19 10.08 -5.18
N TRP A 49 3.53 8.98 -4.55
CA TRP A 49 4.33 7.93 -5.17
C TRP A 49 3.62 7.34 -6.39
N ALA A 50 2.32 7.13 -6.31
CA ALA A 50 1.52 6.51 -7.37
C ALA A 50 1.39 7.37 -8.63
N LYS A 51 1.73 8.65 -8.56
CA LYS A 51 1.72 9.53 -9.75
C LYS A 51 2.78 9.10 -10.77
N THR A 52 3.86 8.49 -10.32
CA THR A 52 4.98 8.09 -11.18
C THR A 52 5.32 6.62 -11.10
N ASN A 53 4.57 5.84 -10.31
CA ASN A 53 4.83 4.42 -10.09
C ASN A 53 3.52 3.64 -10.11
N THR A 54 3.63 2.33 -10.32
CA THR A 54 2.48 1.43 -10.30
C THR A 54 2.56 0.51 -9.08
N ILE A 55 1.45 0.40 -8.34
CA ILE A 55 1.38 -0.50 -7.18
C ILE A 55 1.52 -1.96 -7.63
N GLU A 56 2.23 -2.75 -6.84
CA GLU A 56 2.41 -4.17 -7.12
C GLU A 56 1.14 -4.95 -6.82
N GLU A 57 0.94 -6.05 -7.55
CA GLU A 57 -0.19 -6.94 -7.31
C GLU A 57 -0.04 -7.67 -5.97
N ALA A 58 -1.15 -8.13 -5.43
CA ALA A 58 -1.16 -8.91 -4.20
C ALA A 58 -0.52 -10.29 -4.43
N ASP A 59 0.12 -10.78 -3.40
CA ASP A 59 0.71 -12.13 -3.41
C ASP A 59 -0.37 -13.22 -3.42
#